data_953eca588626bd6f9b643488e7abb221
#
_entry.id   953eca588626bd6f9b643488e7abb221
#
_cell.length_a   1.000
_cell.length_b   1.000
_cell.length_c   1.000
_cell.angle_alpha   90.00
_cell.angle_beta   90.00
_cell.angle_gamma   90.00
#
_symmetry.space_group_name_H-M   'P 1'
#
loop_
_entity.id
_entity.type
_entity.pdbx_description
1 polymer ?
#
loop_
_entity_poly.entity_id
_entity_poly.type
_entity_poly.pdbx_seq_one_letter_code
_entity_poly.pdbx_strand_id
1 'polypeptide(L)'
;MCGIVGYIGNHEAAPFLLDGMSKLEYRGYDSAGIAVYENNSIRVEKCVGRLDALRQKLADNMPVGNVGIGHTRWATHGRPSDRNAHPHTDSSGKFVVVHNGIIENYLGLKEELIAKGHEFLSETDSEVVAHLMADQYDGDFEETVKKVLKLIKGSYSLVFMCEYEPDKIICTKKDNPLIIGLGEGENFIASDIPAIINHTRRTFIMSDGEIATVTADGVWVQDINGTPISKKVFVVNWNAEAAEKGGFEHFMLKEIYEQPKALRDTMTSRLDVAAKTIGFPELNWTAEELREINKIFIVACGTAYHAGIVGKYYLEQLARVPVEVDIASEFRYRDPLVDGNSLTIVISQSGETSDTLAALREAKRLGSRTLAVTNVVGSSIAREADQVVYTYAGPEIAVASTKAYTTQLLAMLMLAIYVGRLRGSMSAEREQELVRGLTFVPEQIHKMLENVDQIKVFAREYGSSEDAFFLGRSLDYAVALEGALKLKEISYIHAEAYAAGELKHGTLALIVSGVPVIVLATQMDVYDKTVSNLQEVKAREAVVIAIGFEGDTSLEKYADHVIYIPRTDKYLAPLMAVLPLQLLAYYAALTRGCDVDKPRNLAKSVTVE
;
A
#
# COMPACT_ATOMS: atom_id res chain seq x y z
N MET A 1 -6.51 4.57 6.70
CA MET A 1 -7.60 4.41 5.68
C MET A 1 -8.74 3.60 6.24
N CYS A 2 -9.94 3.81 5.73
CA CYS A 2 -11.15 3.15 6.21
C CYS A 2 -11.56 1.97 5.31
N GLY A 3 -12.37 1.06 5.83
CA GLY A 3 -12.98 -0.04 5.08
C GLY A 3 -14.48 0.16 4.96
N ILE A 4 -15.01 0.12 3.73
CA ILE A 4 -16.45 0.15 3.45
C ILE A 4 -16.91 -1.23 3.01
N VAL A 5 -18.06 -1.66 3.51
CA VAL A 5 -18.78 -2.86 3.07
C VAL A 5 -20.26 -2.53 2.96
N GLY A 6 -20.94 -3.00 1.92
CA GLY A 6 -22.38 -2.88 1.74
C GLY A 6 -22.96 -4.19 1.19
N TYR A 7 -24.18 -4.49 1.58
CA TYR A 7 -24.92 -5.68 1.16
C TYR A 7 -26.38 -5.37 0.91
N ILE A 8 -26.90 -5.90 -0.17
CA ILE A 8 -28.32 -5.94 -0.45
C ILE A 8 -28.66 -7.26 -1.15
N GLY A 9 -29.62 -8.00 -0.63
CA GLY A 9 -29.95 -9.31 -1.20
C GLY A 9 -30.98 -10.08 -0.39
N ASN A 10 -30.88 -11.42 -0.42
CA ASN A 10 -31.84 -12.33 0.18
C ASN A 10 -31.42 -12.89 1.54
N HIS A 11 -30.19 -12.57 2.00
CA HIS A 11 -29.65 -13.02 3.26
C HIS A 11 -29.57 -11.89 4.30
N GLU A 12 -29.33 -12.24 5.54
CA GLU A 12 -29.09 -11.25 6.58
C GLU A 12 -27.82 -10.45 6.32
N ALA A 13 -27.92 -9.13 6.34
CA ALA A 13 -26.81 -8.22 6.01
C ALA A 13 -25.73 -8.20 7.11
N ALA A 14 -26.12 -8.20 8.40
CA ALA A 14 -25.18 -7.99 9.49
C ALA A 14 -24.03 -9.02 9.54
N PRO A 15 -24.25 -10.34 9.39
CA PRO A 15 -23.18 -11.34 9.34
C PRO A 15 -22.20 -11.08 8.18
N PHE A 16 -22.71 -10.76 6.99
CA PHE A 16 -21.88 -10.43 5.84
C PHE A 16 -21.05 -9.17 6.09
N LEU A 17 -21.65 -8.09 6.62
CA LEU A 17 -20.97 -6.84 6.93
C LEU A 17 -19.81 -7.07 7.91
N LEU A 18 -20.04 -7.84 8.97
CA LEU A 18 -19.01 -8.16 9.98
C LEU A 18 -17.89 -9.05 9.41
N ASP A 19 -18.20 -10.01 8.52
CA ASP A 19 -17.17 -10.80 7.84
C ASP A 19 -16.35 -9.94 6.89
N GLY A 20 -17.01 -9.17 6.02
CA GLY A 20 -16.35 -8.26 5.07
C GLY A 20 -15.47 -7.21 5.76
N MET A 21 -15.98 -6.58 6.83
CA MET A 21 -15.21 -5.63 7.64
C MET A 21 -13.98 -6.28 8.28
N SER A 22 -14.06 -7.56 8.71
CA SER A 22 -12.91 -8.26 9.29
C SER A 22 -11.75 -8.39 8.30
N LYS A 23 -12.06 -8.53 7.00
CA LYS A 23 -11.10 -8.62 5.92
C LYS A 23 -10.57 -7.25 5.46
N LEU A 24 -11.21 -6.15 5.91
CA LEU A 24 -10.78 -4.78 5.66
C LEU A 24 -10.16 -4.11 6.89
N GLU A 25 -10.05 -4.79 8.02
CA GLU A 25 -9.55 -4.21 9.27
C GLU A 25 -8.10 -3.71 9.17
N TYR A 26 -7.31 -4.25 8.22
CA TYR A 26 -5.97 -3.72 7.90
C TYR A 26 -6.00 -2.29 7.33
N ARG A 27 -7.17 -1.83 6.87
CA ARG A 27 -7.37 -0.45 6.35
C ARG A 27 -7.74 0.54 7.46
N GLY A 28 -8.40 0.09 8.55
CA GLY A 28 -8.79 0.93 9.67
C GLY A 28 -9.32 0.09 10.83
N TYR A 29 -8.96 0.46 12.05
CA TYR A 29 -9.24 -0.36 13.24
C TYR A 29 -9.44 0.47 14.52
N ASP A 30 -9.68 1.77 14.42
CA ASP A 30 -9.89 2.65 15.57
C ASP A 30 -11.35 2.69 16.04
N SER A 31 -12.27 2.43 15.14
CA SER A 31 -13.69 2.27 15.43
C SER A 31 -14.39 1.51 14.29
N ALA A 32 -15.53 0.91 14.60
CA ALA A 32 -16.32 0.15 13.65
C ALA A 32 -17.82 0.37 13.87
N GLY A 33 -18.63 0.19 12.80
CA GLY A 33 -20.08 0.23 12.93
C GLY A 33 -20.78 -0.28 11.69
N ILE A 34 -22.06 -0.61 11.86
CA ILE A 34 -22.96 -1.07 10.82
C ILE A 34 -24.29 -0.30 10.89
N ALA A 35 -24.95 -0.18 9.75
CA ALA A 35 -26.33 0.23 9.63
C ALA A 35 -27.10 -0.85 8.87
N VAL A 36 -28.24 -1.28 9.39
CA VAL A 36 -29.08 -2.30 8.78
C VAL A 36 -30.53 -1.81 8.78
N TYR A 37 -31.22 -1.97 7.65
CA TYR A 37 -32.65 -1.70 7.57
C TYR A 37 -33.43 -2.87 8.19
N GLU A 38 -34.08 -2.61 9.32
CA GLU A 38 -34.94 -3.56 10.03
C GLU A 38 -36.21 -2.89 10.55
N ASN A 39 -37.33 -3.58 10.58
CA ASN A 39 -38.60 -3.12 11.16
C ASN A 39 -39.03 -1.71 10.67
N ASN A 40 -38.88 -1.45 9.35
CA ASN A 40 -39.20 -0.18 8.68
C ASN A 40 -38.38 1.04 9.19
N SER A 41 -37.19 0.81 9.72
CA SER A 41 -36.26 1.87 10.11
C SER A 41 -34.80 1.44 9.90
N ILE A 42 -33.88 2.38 9.92
CA ILE A 42 -32.45 2.06 9.84
C ILE A 42 -31.88 2.02 11.25
N ARG A 43 -31.42 0.86 11.66
CA ARG A 43 -30.73 0.67 12.93
C ARG A 43 -29.23 0.82 12.74
N VAL A 44 -28.62 1.73 13.52
CA VAL A 44 -27.18 2.00 13.51
C VAL A 44 -26.54 1.53 14.82
N GLU A 45 -25.51 0.68 14.70
CA GLU A 45 -24.72 0.19 15.83
C GLU A 45 -23.23 0.45 15.54
N LYS A 46 -22.57 1.14 16.46
CA LYS A 46 -21.16 1.52 16.30
C LYS A 46 -20.44 1.61 17.64
N CYS A 47 -19.13 1.44 17.63
CA CYS A 47 -18.28 1.58 18.80
C CYS A 47 -16.84 1.93 18.45
N VAL A 48 -16.16 2.53 19.42
CA VAL A 48 -14.70 2.72 19.39
C VAL A 48 -13.98 1.39 19.60
N GLY A 49 -12.81 1.24 19.00
CA GLY A 49 -11.98 0.05 19.11
C GLY A 49 -12.06 -0.86 17.87
N ARG A 50 -11.38 -2.00 17.97
CA ARG A 50 -11.33 -2.99 16.88
C ARG A 50 -12.71 -3.62 16.64
N LEU A 51 -12.86 -4.28 15.49
CA LEU A 51 -14.12 -4.92 15.08
C LEU A 51 -14.67 -5.91 16.11
N ASP A 52 -13.81 -6.57 16.88
CA ASP A 52 -14.24 -7.49 17.94
C ASP A 52 -15.05 -6.80 19.05
N ALA A 53 -14.81 -5.52 19.32
CA ALA A 53 -15.65 -4.75 20.25
C ALA A 53 -17.08 -4.58 19.71
N LEU A 54 -17.22 -4.34 18.40
CA LEU A 54 -18.54 -4.29 17.76
C LEU A 54 -19.23 -5.65 17.76
N ARG A 55 -18.49 -6.73 17.48
CA ARG A 55 -19.02 -8.11 17.55
C ARG A 55 -19.55 -8.46 18.92
N GLN A 56 -18.81 -8.10 19.98
CA GLN A 56 -19.24 -8.30 21.36
C GLN A 56 -20.51 -7.50 21.69
N LYS A 57 -20.57 -6.25 21.26
CA LYS A 57 -21.76 -5.38 21.43
C LYS A 57 -23.00 -5.98 20.77
N LEU A 58 -22.85 -6.64 19.63
CA LEU A 58 -23.94 -7.20 18.82
C LEU A 58 -24.29 -8.65 19.18
N ALA A 59 -23.51 -9.33 20.02
CA ALA A 59 -23.62 -10.77 20.26
C ALA A 59 -25.04 -11.23 20.69
N ASP A 60 -25.72 -10.45 21.56
CA ASP A 60 -27.04 -10.77 22.08
C ASP A 60 -28.20 -10.09 21.31
N ASN A 61 -27.90 -9.17 20.40
CA ASN A 61 -28.91 -8.38 19.69
C ASN A 61 -28.42 -7.95 18.31
N MET A 62 -28.16 -8.94 17.43
CA MET A 62 -27.76 -8.69 16.05
C MET A 62 -28.92 -8.07 15.26
N PRO A 63 -28.69 -6.99 14.49
CA PRO A 63 -29.72 -6.45 13.59
C PRO A 63 -30.17 -7.47 12.54
N VAL A 64 -31.48 -7.56 12.32
CA VAL A 64 -32.09 -8.50 11.37
C VAL A 64 -32.66 -7.77 10.17
N GLY A 65 -32.01 -7.89 9.03
CA GLY A 65 -32.42 -7.25 7.78
C GLY A 65 -31.50 -7.63 6.65
N ASN A 66 -31.95 -7.40 5.42
CA ASN A 66 -31.28 -7.85 4.21
C ASN A 66 -30.62 -6.71 3.40
N VAL A 67 -30.64 -5.49 3.93
CA VAL A 67 -29.98 -4.31 3.38
C VAL A 67 -29.16 -3.66 4.48
N GLY A 68 -27.89 -3.42 4.23
CA GLY A 68 -27.03 -2.77 5.20
C GLY A 68 -25.69 -2.30 4.66
N ILE A 69 -25.05 -1.40 5.42
CA ILE A 69 -23.71 -0.87 5.18
C ILE A 69 -22.87 -0.93 6.45
N GLY A 70 -21.59 -1.12 6.30
CA GLY A 70 -20.63 -1.22 7.40
C GLY A 70 -19.34 -0.49 7.11
N HIS A 71 -18.64 -0.11 8.18
CA HIS A 71 -17.44 0.69 8.09
C HIS A 71 -16.44 0.38 9.20
N THR A 72 -15.16 0.27 8.85
CA THR A 72 -14.04 0.30 9.79
C THR A 72 -13.25 1.58 9.57
N ARG A 73 -13.04 2.36 10.64
CA ARG A 73 -12.52 3.71 10.57
C ARG A 73 -11.02 3.78 10.88
N TRP A 74 -10.36 4.66 10.14
CA TRP A 74 -9.08 5.28 10.45
C TRP A 74 -9.30 6.78 10.60
N ALA A 75 -9.10 7.32 11.80
CA ALA A 75 -9.45 8.70 12.11
C ALA A 75 -8.58 9.72 11.36
N THR A 76 -9.22 10.61 10.61
CA THR A 76 -8.63 11.81 10.02
C THR A 76 -9.14 13.06 10.72
N HIS A 77 -10.44 13.14 11.01
CA HIS A 77 -11.12 14.25 11.67
C HIS A 77 -11.90 13.74 12.89
N GLY A 78 -11.70 14.35 14.05
CA GLY A 78 -12.28 13.93 15.32
C GLY A 78 -11.62 12.66 15.89
N ARG A 79 -11.34 12.66 17.20
CA ARG A 79 -10.70 11.53 17.90
C ARG A 79 -11.53 10.25 17.82
N PRO A 80 -10.92 9.05 17.90
CA PRO A 80 -11.68 7.82 18.01
C PRO A 80 -12.66 7.83 19.20
N SER A 81 -13.93 7.61 18.89
CA SER A 81 -15.03 7.53 19.88
C SER A 81 -16.26 6.94 19.21
N ASP A 82 -17.23 6.46 19.99
CA ASP A 82 -18.51 5.95 19.46
C ASP A 82 -19.22 7.00 18.62
N ARG A 83 -19.18 8.26 19.04
CA ARG A 83 -19.81 9.39 18.34
C ARG A 83 -19.20 9.63 16.96
N ASN A 84 -17.89 9.56 16.86
CA ASN A 84 -17.13 9.82 15.65
C ASN A 84 -16.97 8.57 14.75
N ALA A 85 -17.44 7.39 15.19
CA ALA A 85 -17.48 6.19 14.37
C ALA A 85 -18.55 6.30 13.28
N HIS A 86 -18.30 5.69 12.13
CA HIS A 86 -19.32 5.51 11.07
C HIS A 86 -20.20 4.29 11.37
N PRO A 87 -21.41 4.21 10.81
CA PRO A 87 -22.10 5.18 9.93
C PRO A 87 -22.51 6.47 10.63
N HIS A 88 -22.64 7.57 9.86
CA HIS A 88 -23.24 8.83 10.30
C HIS A 88 -24.67 8.94 9.80
N THR A 89 -25.51 9.64 10.58
CA THR A 89 -26.93 9.89 10.27
C THR A 89 -27.22 11.39 10.28
N ASP A 90 -28.29 11.79 9.61
CA ASP A 90 -28.93 13.07 9.84
C ASP A 90 -29.66 13.09 11.19
N SER A 91 -30.20 14.25 11.58
CA SER A 91 -30.93 14.42 12.86
C SER A 91 -32.20 13.56 12.98
N SER A 92 -32.79 13.12 11.86
CA SER A 92 -33.98 12.25 11.84
C SER A 92 -33.64 10.76 11.85
N GLY A 93 -32.38 10.41 11.58
CA GLY A 93 -31.91 9.00 11.44
C GLY A 93 -32.32 8.33 10.13
N LYS A 94 -32.90 9.05 9.18
CA LYS A 94 -33.47 8.49 7.94
C LYS A 94 -32.49 8.41 6.78
N PHE A 95 -31.44 9.21 6.81
CA PHE A 95 -30.34 9.17 5.86
C PHE A 95 -29.08 8.72 6.58
N VAL A 96 -28.45 7.68 6.05
CA VAL A 96 -27.26 7.09 6.64
C VAL A 96 -26.16 7.04 5.61
N VAL A 97 -24.94 7.39 6.01
CA VAL A 97 -23.77 7.42 5.15
C VAL A 97 -22.56 6.79 5.81
N VAL A 98 -21.78 6.06 5.01
CA VAL A 98 -20.39 5.72 5.31
C VAL A 98 -19.49 6.40 4.29
N HIS A 99 -18.31 6.83 4.73
CA HIS A 99 -17.41 7.67 3.94
C HIS A 99 -15.96 7.27 4.16
N ASN A 100 -15.22 7.11 3.06
CA ASN A 100 -13.76 7.09 3.01
C ASN A 100 -13.30 8.35 2.28
N GLY A 101 -12.43 9.15 2.86
CA GLY A 101 -11.94 10.37 2.23
C GLY A 101 -11.98 11.57 3.15
N ILE A 102 -11.99 12.76 2.56
CA ILE A 102 -12.08 14.05 3.27
C ILE A 102 -13.02 14.97 2.48
N ILE A 103 -14.00 15.54 3.17
CA ILE A 103 -14.86 16.62 2.65
C ILE A 103 -14.23 17.96 3.02
N GLU A 104 -13.45 18.52 2.12
CA GLU A 104 -12.61 19.71 2.38
C GLU A 104 -13.40 20.96 2.78
N ASN A 105 -14.60 21.13 2.22
CA ASN A 105 -15.45 22.30 2.50
C ASN A 105 -16.50 22.05 3.60
N TYR A 106 -16.31 21.01 4.45
CA TYR A 106 -17.30 20.60 5.45
C TYR A 106 -17.64 21.69 6.47
N LEU A 107 -16.67 22.54 6.87
CA LEU A 107 -16.90 23.58 7.87
C LEU A 107 -17.97 24.59 7.41
N GLY A 108 -17.84 25.12 6.20
CA GLY A 108 -18.83 26.05 5.64
C GLY A 108 -20.20 25.41 5.46
N LEU A 109 -20.25 24.17 4.96
CA LEU A 109 -21.50 23.42 4.83
C LEU A 109 -22.16 23.13 6.19
N LYS A 110 -21.36 22.82 7.21
CA LYS A 110 -21.83 22.59 8.57
C LYS A 110 -22.46 23.86 9.18
N GLU A 111 -21.81 25.01 9.01
CA GLU A 111 -22.34 26.30 9.47
C GLU A 111 -23.69 26.64 8.81
N GLU A 112 -23.80 26.43 7.50
CA GLU A 112 -25.07 26.64 6.77
C GLU A 112 -26.19 25.72 7.26
N LEU A 113 -25.88 24.43 7.49
CA LEU A 113 -26.87 23.46 7.97
C LEU A 113 -27.29 23.73 9.43
N ILE A 114 -26.37 24.14 10.30
CA ILE A 114 -26.68 24.56 11.66
C ILE A 114 -27.64 25.78 11.63
N ALA A 115 -27.41 26.75 10.75
CA ALA A 115 -28.30 27.90 10.59
C ALA A 115 -29.71 27.50 10.11
N LYS A 116 -29.85 26.35 9.44
CA LYS A 116 -31.14 25.74 9.04
C LYS A 116 -31.77 24.87 10.13
N GLY A 117 -31.11 24.67 11.29
CA GLY A 117 -31.63 23.92 12.43
C GLY A 117 -31.14 22.45 12.49
N HIS A 118 -30.15 22.06 11.72
CA HIS A 118 -29.56 20.73 11.84
C HIS A 118 -28.67 20.64 13.08
N GLU A 119 -28.80 19.55 13.83
CA GLU A 119 -27.96 19.24 15.01
C GLU A 119 -26.90 18.23 14.70
N PHE A 120 -25.65 18.59 14.85
CA PHE A 120 -24.49 17.72 14.62
C PHE A 120 -24.05 17.04 15.90
N LEU A 121 -23.79 15.74 15.83
CA LEU A 121 -23.37 14.91 16.96
C LEU A 121 -21.86 14.64 16.97
N SER A 122 -21.23 14.60 15.79
CA SER A 122 -19.81 14.24 15.67
C SER A 122 -18.92 15.45 15.33
N GLU A 123 -17.62 15.19 15.45
CA GLU A 123 -16.55 16.11 15.07
C GLU A 123 -15.98 15.80 13.67
N THR A 124 -16.62 14.86 12.93
CA THR A 124 -16.15 14.42 11.63
C THR A 124 -16.63 15.35 10.51
N ASP A 125 -15.86 15.36 9.42
CA ASP A 125 -16.27 15.99 8.16
C ASP A 125 -17.39 15.21 7.46
N SER A 126 -17.53 13.93 7.75
CA SER A 126 -18.44 13.01 7.06
C SER A 126 -19.91 13.19 7.41
N GLU A 127 -20.22 13.61 8.65
CA GLU A 127 -21.61 13.78 9.12
C GLU A 127 -22.36 14.84 8.30
N VAL A 128 -21.65 15.85 7.77
CA VAL A 128 -22.25 16.89 6.93
C VAL A 128 -22.99 16.30 5.72
N VAL A 129 -22.51 15.18 5.20
CA VAL A 129 -23.11 14.53 4.03
C VAL A 129 -24.49 13.95 4.34
N ALA A 130 -24.68 13.33 5.51
CA ALA A 130 -25.99 12.83 5.94
C ALA A 130 -27.00 13.97 6.13
N HIS A 131 -26.57 15.08 6.70
CA HIS A 131 -27.41 16.27 6.87
C HIS A 131 -27.73 16.94 5.53
N LEU A 132 -26.80 16.99 4.57
CA LEU A 132 -27.08 17.47 3.22
C LEU A 132 -28.10 16.58 2.51
N MET A 133 -28.07 15.26 2.70
CA MET A 133 -29.09 14.37 2.15
C MET A 133 -30.47 14.75 2.65
N ALA A 134 -30.63 14.99 3.97
CA ALA A 134 -31.92 15.39 4.56
C ALA A 134 -32.36 16.77 4.07
N ASP A 135 -31.45 17.76 3.96
CA ASP A 135 -31.76 19.14 3.50
C ASP A 135 -32.18 19.18 2.02
N GLN A 136 -31.62 18.30 1.18
CA GLN A 136 -31.85 18.32 -0.27
C GLN A 136 -32.91 17.31 -0.76
N TYR A 137 -33.43 16.44 0.13
CA TYR A 137 -34.40 15.41 -0.24
C TYR A 137 -35.75 15.98 -0.61
N ASP A 138 -36.22 15.62 -1.81
CA ASP A 138 -37.53 16.07 -2.35
C ASP A 138 -38.39 14.90 -2.85
N GLY A 139 -38.09 13.66 -2.40
CA GLY A 139 -38.85 12.47 -2.73
C GLY A 139 -38.15 11.52 -3.70
N ASP A 140 -36.93 11.85 -4.14
CA ASP A 140 -36.09 11.00 -5.01
C ASP A 140 -34.67 10.88 -4.42
N PHE A 141 -34.33 9.67 -4.00
CA PHE A 141 -33.05 9.40 -3.35
C PHE A 141 -31.86 9.58 -4.28
N GLU A 142 -32.00 9.18 -5.55
CA GLU A 142 -30.92 9.24 -6.52
C GLU A 142 -30.64 10.71 -6.94
N GLU A 143 -31.68 11.48 -7.21
CA GLU A 143 -31.54 12.90 -7.52
C GLU A 143 -30.99 13.68 -6.32
N THR A 144 -31.35 13.29 -5.10
CA THR A 144 -30.77 13.88 -3.88
C THR A 144 -29.26 13.66 -3.80
N VAL A 145 -28.78 12.44 -4.06
CA VAL A 145 -27.34 12.17 -4.11
C VAL A 145 -26.65 13.06 -5.13
N LYS A 146 -27.20 13.20 -6.35
CA LYS A 146 -26.65 14.09 -7.40
C LYS A 146 -26.56 15.55 -6.94
N LYS A 147 -27.58 16.05 -6.21
CA LYS A 147 -27.56 17.41 -5.65
C LYS A 147 -26.45 17.56 -4.62
N VAL A 148 -26.33 16.63 -3.69
CA VAL A 148 -25.30 16.63 -2.63
C VAL A 148 -23.89 16.60 -3.22
N LEU A 149 -23.64 15.76 -4.24
CA LEU A 149 -22.33 15.67 -4.89
C LEU A 149 -21.88 16.97 -5.58
N LYS A 150 -22.81 17.84 -5.96
CA LYS A 150 -22.49 19.17 -6.51
C LYS A 150 -22.07 20.17 -5.44
N LEU A 151 -22.40 19.93 -4.17
CA LEU A 151 -22.12 20.81 -3.04
C LEU A 151 -20.79 20.48 -2.36
N ILE A 152 -20.41 19.20 -2.30
CA ILE A 152 -19.22 18.75 -1.59
C ILE A 152 -17.95 18.88 -2.45
N LYS A 153 -16.82 19.16 -1.79
CA LYS A 153 -15.48 19.19 -2.41
C LYS A 153 -14.54 18.26 -1.64
N GLY A 154 -13.56 17.71 -2.35
CA GLY A 154 -12.58 16.81 -1.77
C GLY A 154 -12.57 15.44 -2.41
N SER A 155 -11.94 14.46 -1.73
CA SER A 155 -11.85 13.06 -2.14
C SER A 155 -12.82 12.20 -1.33
N TYR A 156 -13.54 11.28 -1.97
CA TYR A 156 -14.52 10.46 -1.26
C TYR A 156 -14.82 9.12 -1.94
N SER A 157 -15.16 8.12 -1.13
CA SER A 157 -16.06 7.02 -1.48
C SER A 157 -17.22 7.06 -0.49
N LEU A 158 -18.41 7.24 -1.00
CA LEU A 158 -19.64 7.41 -0.23
C LEU A 158 -20.60 6.28 -0.54
N VAL A 159 -21.22 5.71 0.50
CA VAL A 159 -22.29 4.74 0.37
C VAL A 159 -23.45 5.17 1.26
N PHE A 160 -24.64 5.26 0.68
CA PHE A 160 -25.83 5.85 1.26
C PHE A 160 -26.95 4.82 1.41
N MET A 161 -27.69 4.92 2.52
CA MET A 161 -29.00 4.30 2.72
C MET A 161 -30.04 5.37 3.03
N CYS A 162 -31.26 5.14 2.56
CA CYS A 162 -32.41 6.00 2.81
C CYS A 162 -33.59 5.19 3.33
N GLU A 163 -34.18 5.59 4.47
CA GLU A 163 -35.34 4.90 5.07
C GLU A 163 -36.58 4.91 4.15
N TYR A 164 -36.72 5.94 3.31
CA TYR A 164 -37.86 6.08 2.40
C TYR A 164 -37.77 5.14 1.16
N GLU A 165 -36.56 4.70 0.83
CA GLU A 165 -36.28 3.85 -0.34
C GLU A 165 -35.33 2.71 0.06
N PRO A 166 -35.82 1.76 0.90
CA PRO A 166 -34.96 0.78 1.57
C PRO A 166 -34.48 -0.37 0.68
N ASP A 167 -35.03 -0.48 -0.52
CA ASP A 167 -34.73 -1.53 -1.50
C ASP A 167 -33.51 -1.23 -2.39
N LYS A 168 -32.80 -0.14 -2.07
CA LYS A 168 -31.59 0.24 -2.79
C LYS A 168 -30.53 0.89 -1.89
N ILE A 169 -29.29 0.69 -2.31
CA ILE A 169 -28.11 1.40 -1.79
C ILE A 169 -27.55 2.23 -2.95
N ILE A 170 -27.21 3.48 -2.69
CA ILE A 170 -26.54 4.32 -3.69
C ILE A 170 -25.08 4.51 -3.27
N CYS A 171 -24.16 4.41 -4.22
CA CYS A 171 -22.75 4.64 -3.94
C CYS A 171 -22.07 5.43 -5.06
N THR A 172 -21.01 6.14 -4.69
CA THR A 172 -20.22 6.98 -5.58
C THR A 172 -18.79 7.10 -5.09
N LYS A 173 -17.88 7.49 -5.98
CA LYS A 173 -16.49 7.74 -5.60
C LYS A 173 -15.83 8.88 -6.35
N LYS A 174 -14.82 9.47 -5.72
CA LYS A 174 -13.81 10.36 -6.30
C LYS A 174 -12.49 10.14 -5.55
N ASP A 175 -11.45 9.74 -6.28
CA ASP A 175 -10.08 9.49 -5.80
C ASP A 175 -9.90 8.32 -4.81
N ASN A 176 -10.94 7.83 -4.13
CA ASN A 176 -10.90 6.68 -3.21
C ASN A 176 -11.46 5.41 -3.88
N PRO A 177 -10.93 4.19 -3.60
CA PRO A 177 -11.39 2.97 -4.25
C PRO A 177 -12.78 2.55 -3.79
N LEU A 178 -13.61 2.11 -4.75
CA LEU A 178 -14.91 1.48 -4.51
C LEU A 178 -15.20 0.48 -5.63
N ILE A 179 -15.67 -0.69 -5.25
CA ILE A 179 -16.06 -1.77 -6.16
C ILE A 179 -17.45 -2.28 -5.84
N ILE A 180 -18.12 -2.84 -6.83
CA ILE A 180 -19.42 -3.49 -6.67
C ILE A 180 -19.28 -4.96 -7.09
N GLY A 181 -19.60 -5.88 -6.18
CA GLY A 181 -19.66 -7.31 -6.46
C GLY A 181 -21.04 -7.70 -6.99
N LEU A 182 -21.07 -8.51 -8.02
CA LEU A 182 -22.30 -8.97 -8.67
C LEU A 182 -22.60 -10.40 -8.26
N GLY A 183 -23.71 -10.62 -7.56
CA GLY A 183 -24.25 -11.92 -7.15
C GLY A 183 -25.49 -12.33 -7.96
N GLU A 184 -26.19 -13.34 -7.49
CA GLU A 184 -27.49 -13.80 -8.02
C GLU A 184 -28.58 -13.54 -6.98
N GLY A 185 -29.44 -12.55 -7.22
CA GLY A 185 -30.42 -12.06 -6.25
C GLY A 185 -29.80 -11.33 -5.05
N GLU A 186 -28.54 -10.91 -5.17
CA GLU A 186 -27.81 -10.16 -4.18
C GLU A 186 -26.64 -9.40 -4.81
N ASN A 187 -26.26 -8.26 -4.24
CA ASN A 187 -25.12 -7.48 -4.68
C ASN A 187 -24.35 -6.91 -3.48
N PHE A 188 -23.08 -6.64 -3.72
CA PHE A 188 -22.12 -6.29 -2.71
C PHE A 188 -21.41 -4.98 -3.04
N ILE A 189 -21.08 -4.19 -2.04
CA ILE A 189 -20.26 -2.98 -2.19
C ILE A 189 -19.05 -3.13 -1.27
N ALA A 190 -17.86 -2.79 -1.74
CA ALA A 190 -16.68 -2.81 -0.90
C ALA A 190 -15.64 -1.78 -1.35
N SER A 191 -14.82 -1.33 -0.43
CA SER A 191 -13.64 -0.52 -0.74
C SER A 191 -12.45 -1.36 -1.21
N ASP A 192 -12.50 -2.71 -1.05
CA ASP A 192 -11.47 -3.61 -1.56
C ASP A 192 -12.02 -5.03 -1.79
N ILE A 193 -11.40 -5.75 -2.72
CA ILE A 193 -11.79 -7.10 -3.17
C ILE A 193 -11.83 -8.14 -2.05
N PRO A 194 -10.89 -8.19 -1.08
CA PRO A 194 -10.90 -9.19 -0.01
C PRO A 194 -12.23 -9.28 0.76
N ALA A 195 -12.97 -8.19 0.86
CA ALA A 195 -14.25 -8.18 1.57
C ALA A 195 -15.35 -9.04 0.91
N ILE A 196 -15.30 -9.20 -0.42
CA ILE A 196 -16.38 -9.82 -1.19
C ILE A 196 -15.97 -11.08 -1.96
N ILE A 197 -14.67 -11.41 -2.01
CA ILE A 197 -14.14 -12.48 -2.89
C ILE A 197 -14.71 -13.87 -2.58
N ASN A 198 -15.13 -14.13 -1.34
CA ASN A 198 -15.76 -15.39 -0.94
C ASN A 198 -17.22 -15.50 -1.42
N HIS A 199 -17.84 -14.40 -1.82
CA HIS A 199 -19.23 -14.33 -2.26
C HIS A 199 -19.34 -14.20 -3.78
N THR A 200 -18.50 -13.36 -4.37
CA THR A 200 -18.45 -13.20 -5.82
C THR A 200 -17.06 -12.82 -6.33
N ARG A 201 -16.74 -13.27 -7.53
CA ARG A 201 -15.54 -12.86 -8.28
C ARG A 201 -15.86 -11.89 -9.43
N ARG A 202 -17.15 -11.65 -9.69
CA ARG A 202 -17.62 -10.75 -10.73
C ARG A 202 -17.80 -9.37 -10.14
N THR A 203 -17.05 -8.39 -10.63
CA THR A 203 -17.07 -7.04 -10.04
C THR A 203 -17.15 -5.94 -11.08
N PHE A 204 -17.75 -4.82 -10.69
CA PHE A 204 -17.55 -3.53 -11.33
C PHE A 204 -16.56 -2.70 -10.54
N ILE A 205 -15.53 -2.19 -11.19
CA ILE A 205 -14.63 -1.20 -10.61
C ILE A 205 -15.23 0.18 -10.93
N MET A 206 -15.54 0.96 -9.89
CA MET A 206 -16.08 2.30 -10.03
C MET A 206 -14.99 3.29 -10.49
N SER A 207 -15.36 4.22 -11.36
CA SER A 207 -14.53 5.35 -11.79
C SER A 207 -14.97 6.63 -11.09
N ASP A 208 -14.11 7.65 -11.11
CA ASP A 208 -14.42 8.94 -10.47
C ASP A 208 -15.65 9.59 -11.12
N GLY A 209 -16.55 10.10 -10.27
CA GLY A 209 -17.79 10.77 -10.70
C GLY A 209 -18.93 9.83 -11.14
N GLU A 210 -18.71 8.50 -11.09
CA GLU A 210 -19.80 7.54 -11.31
C GLU A 210 -20.68 7.42 -10.07
N ILE A 211 -21.97 7.25 -10.30
CA ILE A 211 -23.00 6.96 -9.28
C ILE A 211 -23.58 5.59 -9.63
N ALA A 212 -23.61 4.68 -8.67
CA ALA A 212 -24.24 3.38 -8.83
C ALA A 212 -25.44 3.23 -7.89
N THR A 213 -26.57 2.84 -8.46
CA THR A 213 -27.73 2.37 -7.73
C THR A 213 -27.71 0.86 -7.70
N VAL A 214 -27.65 0.29 -6.50
CA VAL A 214 -27.48 -1.13 -6.23
C VAL A 214 -28.74 -1.67 -5.56
N THR A 215 -29.38 -2.65 -6.17
CA THR A 215 -30.53 -3.40 -5.62
C THR A 215 -30.18 -4.89 -5.55
N ALA A 216 -31.05 -5.72 -5.00
CA ALA A 216 -30.89 -7.17 -5.01
C ALA A 216 -30.87 -7.74 -6.45
N ASP A 217 -31.64 -7.16 -7.35
CA ASP A 217 -31.85 -7.66 -8.71
C ASP A 217 -30.87 -7.11 -9.75
N GLY A 218 -30.15 -6.02 -9.43
CA GLY A 218 -29.23 -5.42 -10.39
C GLY A 218 -28.46 -4.19 -9.93
N VAL A 219 -27.60 -3.72 -10.81
CA VAL A 219 -26.75 -2.54 -10.61
C VAL A 219 -26.82 -1.64 -11.83
N TRP A 220 -27.16 -0.38 -11.62
CA TRP A 220 -27.20 0.66 -12.65
C TRP A 220 -26.17 1.72 -12.34
N VAL A 221 -25.35 2.06 -13.33
CA VAL A 221 -24.29 3.06 -13.19
C VAL A 221 -24.55 4.22 -14.15
N GLN A 222 -24.38 5.44 -13.67
CA GLN A 222 -24.55 6.67 -14.44
C GLN A 222 -23.52 7.72 -14.00
N ASP A 223 -23.40 8.79 -14.78
CA ASP A 223 -22.65 9.99 -14.39
C ASP A 223 -23.51 10.94 -13.55
N ILE A 224 -22.91 12.03 -13.07
CA ILE A 224 -23.60 13.06 -12.26
C ILE A 224 -24.74 13.77 -13.03
N ASN A 225 -24.77 13.69 -14.36
CA ASN A 225 -25.82 14.26 -15.21
C ASN A 225 -26.95 13.26 -15.51
N GLY A 226 -26.85 12.03 -14.99
CA GLY A 226 -27.82 10.97 -15.22
C GLY A 226 -27.60 10.18 -16.52
N THR A 227 -26.45 10.34 -17.17
CA THR A 227 -26.13 9.57 -18.39
C THR A 227 -25.74 8.13 -18.01
N PRO A 228 -26.45 7.09 -18.50
CA PRO A 228 -26.12 5.72 -18.18
C PRO A 228 -24.72 5.33 -18.67
N ILE A 229 -23.98 4.58 -17.83
CA ILE A 229 -22.64 4.08 -18.12
C ILE A 229 -22.66 2.57 -18.14
N SER A 230 -22.22 1.98 -19.26
CA SER A 230 -22.04 0.53 -19.37
C SER A 230 -20.71 0.11 -18.76
N LYS A 231 -20.75 -0.75 -17.74
CA LYS A 231 -19.56 -1.25 -17.04
C LYS A 231 -19.15 -2.62 -17.58
N LYS A 232 -17.84 -2.79 -17.78
CA LYS A 232 -17.27 -4.09 -18.07
C LYS A 232 -17.10 -4.87 -16.76
N VAL A 233 -17.58 -6.12 -16.75
CA VAL A 233 -17.36 -7.02 -15.61
C VAL A 233 -15.89 -7.38 -15.55
N PHE A 234 -15.28 -7.10 -14.41
CA PHE A 234 -13.93 -7.57 -14.05
C PHE A 234 -14.07 -8.85 -13.23
N VAL A 235 -13.37 -9.91 -13.65
CA VAL A 235 -13.37 -11.20 -12.94
C VAL A 235 -12.06 -11.33 -12.16
N VAL A 236 -12.20 -11.48 -10.85
CA VAL A 236 -11.06 -11.65 -9.94
C VAL A 236 -10.45 -13.04 -10.10
N ASN A 237 -9.17 -13.13 -10.48
CA ASN A 237 -8.49 -14.37 -10.80
C ASN A 237 -7.64 -14.96 -9.68
N TRP A 238 -7.45 -14.27 -8.56
CA TRP A 238 -6.68 -14.80 -7.42
C TRP A 238 -7.58 -15.51 -6.40
N ASN A 239 -6.96 -16.38 -5.57
CA ASN A 239 -7.69 -17.22 -4.63
C ASN A 239 -7.82 -16.54 -3.26
N ALA A 240 -8.99 -16.68 -2.61
CA ALA A 240 -9.26 -16.16 -1.27
C ALA A 240 -8.29 -16.73 -0.21
N GLU A 241 -7.87 -18.01 -0.35
CA GLU A 241 -6.87 -18.64 0.53
C GLU A 241 -5.53 -17.91 0.58
N ALA A 242 -5.17 -17.17 -0.50
CA ALA A 242 -3.97 -16.37 -0.53
C ALA A 242 -4.00 -15.19 0.48
N ALA A 243 -5.18 -14.76 0.90
CA ALA A 243 -5.40 -13.72 1.90
C ALA A 243 -5.54 -14.27 3.34
N GLU A 244 -5.27 -15.56 3.57
CA GLU A 244 -5.26 -16.19 4.89
C GLU A 244 -3.84 -16.37 5.43
N LYS A 245 -3.68 -16.54 6.75
CA LYS A 245 -2.36 -16.71 7.38
C LYS A 245 -1.64 -18.03 7.01
N GLY A 246 -2.36 -19.04 6.53
CA GLY A 246 -1.75 -20.28 6.02
C GLY A 246 -0.87 -21.03 7.05
N GLY A 247 -1.21 -20.99 8.33
CA GLY A 247 -0.45 -21.62 9.43
C GLY A 247 0.65 -20.76 10.05
N PHE A 248 0.91 -19.56 9.52
CA PHE A 248 1.82 -18.60 10.13
C PHE A 248 1.14 -17.85 11.29
N GLU A 249 1.92 -17.44 12.27
CA GLU A 249 1.43 -16.66 13.40
C GLU A 249 0.92 -15.28 12.96
N HIS A 250 1.67 -14.64 12.02
CA HIS A 250 1.41 -13.29 11.51
C HIS A 250 1.44 -13.25 9.96
N PHE A 251 0.67 -12.32 9.36
CA PHE A 251 0.70 -12.07 7.93
C PHE A 251 2.10 -11.62 7.48
N MET A 252 2.74 -10.72 8.21
CA MET A 252 4.08 -10.24 7.87
C MET A 252 5.08 -11.39 7.75
N LEU A 253 5.07 -12.34 8.68
CA LEU A 253 5.97 -13.50 8.60
C LEU A 253 5.65 -14.37 7.37
N LYS A 254 4.36 -14.67 7.13
CA LYS A 254 3.93 -15.37 5.92
C LYS A 254 4.46 -14.68 4.65
N GLU A 255 4.28 -13.38 4.56
CA GLU A 255 4.66 -12.56 3.40
C GLU A 255 6.18 -12.52 3.20
N ILE A 256 6.98 -12.53 4.27
CA ILE A 256 8.44 -12.71 4.21
C ILE A 256 8.78 -14.10 3.62
N TYR A 257 8.11 -15.15 4.05
CA TYR A 257 8.34 -16.52 3.55
C TYR A 257 7.76 -16.76 2.14
N GLU A 258 6.84 -15.94 1.67
CA GLU A 258 6.31 -15.98 0.30
C GLU A 258 7.24 -15.34 -0.74
N GLN A 259 8.27 -14.61 -0.36
CA GLN A 259 9.16 -13.90 -1.28
C GLN A 259 9.76 -14.79 -2.40
N PRO A 260 10.21 -16.03 -2.13
CA PRO A 260 10.70 -16.91 -3.21
C PRO A 260 9.65 -17.18 -4.29
N LYS A 261 8.38 -17.36 -3.89
CA LYS A 261 7.27 -17.55 -4.83
C LYS A 261 6.95 -16.24 -5.56
N ALA A 262 6.83 -15.14 -4.83
CA ALA A 262 6.51 -13.83 -5.38
C ALA A 262 7.55 -13.39 -6.45
N LEU A 263 8.82 -13.64 -6.21
CA LEU A 263 9.88 -13.37 -7.18
C LEU A 263 9.74 -14.24 -8.45
N ARG A 264 9.43 -15.53 -8.31
CA ARG A 264 9.16 -16.40 -9.47
C ARG A 264 7.97 -15.88 -10.28
N ASP A 265 6.88 -15.54 -9.61
CA ASP A 265 5.66 -15.03 -10.25
C ASP A 265 5.93 -13.71 -11.00
N THR A 266 6.74 -12.81 -10.42
CA THR A 266 7.17 -11.54 -11.06
C THR A 266 8.00 -11.78 -12.32
N MET A 267 8.85 -12.81 -12.34
CA MET A 267 9.69 -13.17 -13.49
C MET A 267 8.92 -13.92 -14.59
N THR A 268 7.82 -14.58 -14.25
CA THR A 268 7.02 -15.36 -15.19
C THR A 268 6.57 -14.48 -16.36
N SER A 269 6.65 -15.02 -17.58
CA SER A 269 6.39 -14.31 -18.86
C SER A 269 7.41 -13.24 -19.27
N ARG A 270 8.34 -12.85 -18.42
CA ARG A 270 9.33 -11.79 -18.69
C ARG A 270 10.75 -12.32 -18.86
N LEU A 271 11.06 -13.42 -18.18
CA LEU A 271 12.39 -14.04 -18.22
C LEU A 271 12.40 -15.18 -19.24
N ASP A 272 13.09 -15.01 -20.36
CA ASP A 272 13.39 -16.10 -21.28
C ASP A 272 14.71 -16.77 -20.87
N VAL A 273 14.58 -17.89 -20.16
CA VAL A 273 15.74 -18.64 -19.64
C VAL A 273 16.55 -19.27 -20.78
N ALA A 274 15.91 -19.66 -21.90
CA ALA A 274 16.57 -20.28 -23.04
C ALA A 274 17.37 -19.25 -23.85
N ALA A 275 16.76 -18.12 -24.17
CA ALA A 275 17.42 -17.00 -24.84
C ALA A 275 18.32 -16.20 -23.89
N LYS A 276 18.15 -16.37 -22.58
CA LYS A 276 18.82 -15.59 -21.52
C LYS A 276 18.62 -14.08 -21.67
N THR A 277 17.38 -13.69 -21.92
CA THR A 277 16.97 -12.29 -22.10
C THR A 277 15.78 -11.93 -21.23
N ILE A 278 15.60 -10.63 -21.02
CA ILE A 278 14.41 -10.08 -20.34
C ILE A 278 13.53 -9.37 -21.37
N GLY A 279 12.23 -9.67 -21.34
CA GLY A 279 11.21 -9.00 -22.12
C GLY A 279 10.06 -8.55 -21.23
N PHE A 280 9.36 -7.52 -21.68
CA PHE A 280 8.11 -7.06 -21.07
C PHE A 280 7.02 -7.09 -22.14
N PRO A 281 6.28 -8.20 -22.28
CA PRO A 281 5.25 -8.32 -23.32
C PRO A 281 4.11 -7.30 -23.15
N GLU A 282 3.96 -6.73 -21.94
CA GLU A 282 3.01 -5.69 -21.61
C GLU A 282 3.47 -4.28 -22.02
N LEU A 283 4.75 -4.07 -22.36
CA LEU A 283 5.30 -2.77 -22.75
C LEU A 283 5.45 -2.68 -24.28
N ASN A 284 4.96 -1.58 -24.83
CA ASN A 284 4.95 -1.35 -26.28
C ASN A 284 6.03 -0.35 -26.73
N TRP A 285 7.14 -0.24 -26.01
CA TRP A 285 8.21 0.70 -26.34
C TRP A 285 9.10 0.20 -27.47
N THR A 286 9.40 1.08 -28.41
CA THR A 286 10.45 0.87 -29.40
C THR A 286 11.82 1.29 -28.85
N ALA A 287 12.88 0.82 -29.49
CA ALA A 287 14.23 1.24 -29.11
C ALA A 287 14.46 2.74 -29.40
N GLU A 288 13.83 3.28 -30.43
CA GLU A 288 13.88 4.69 -30.79
C GLU A 288 13.26 5.54 -29.69
N GLU A 289 12.03 5.23 -29.26
CA GLU A 289 11.34 5.95 -28.18
C GLU A 289 12.14 5.96 -26.88
N LEU A 290 12.75 4.82 -26.52
CA LEU A 290 13.58 4.74 -25.33
C LEU A 290 14.88 5.53 -25.43
N ARG A 291 15.45 5.71 -26.64
CA ARG A 291 16.63 6.55 -26.85
C ARG A 291 16.32 8.04 -26.76
N GLU A 292 15.10 8.46 -27.11
CA GLU A 292 14.63 9.83 -26.96
C GLU A 292 14.46 10.27 -25.51
N ILE A 293 14.21 9.31 -24.59
CA ILE A 293 14.12 9.60 -23.16
C ILE A 293 15.47 10.11 -22.65
N ASN A 294 15.50 11.37 -22.26
CA ASN A 294 16.70 12.03 -21.75
C ASN A 294 16.80 12.02 -20.23
N LYS A 295 15.66 11.84 -19.51
CA LYS A 295 15.59 11.79 -18.06
C LYS A 295 14.45 10.87 -17.60
N ILE A 296 14.66 10.15 -16.50
CA ILE A 296 13.64 9.37 -15.83
C ILE A 296 13.37 10.00 -14.45
N PHE A 297 12.10 10.17 -14.12
CA PHE A 297 11.65 10.45 -12.77
C PHE A 297 11.07 9.17 -12.17
N ILE A 298 11.44 8.84 -10.93
CA ILE A 298 10.80 7.77 -10.16
C ILE A 298 10.11 8.42 -8.98
N VAL A 299 8.79 8.25 -8.89
CA VAL A 299 7.98 8.96 -7.90
C VAL A 299 7.17 7.98 -7.09
N ALA A 300 7.29 8.02 -5.75
CA ALA A 300 6.64 7.09 -4.85
C ALA A 300 6.61 7.59 -3.41
N CYS A 301 6.00 6.82 -2.50
CA CYS A 301 5.96 7.06 -1.06
C CYS A 301 6.53 5.86 -0.28
N GLY A 302 7.16 6.12 0.87
CA GLY A 302 7.58 5.11 1.84
C GLY A 302 8.46 4.00 1.26
N THR A 303 8.12 2.76 1.51
CA THR A 303 8.82 1.57 1.00
C THR A 303 8.99 1.58 -0.53
N ALA A 304 7.97 2.02 -1.27
CA ALA A 304 8.04 2.13 -2.72
C ALA A 304 9.03 3.22 -3.18
N TYR A 305 9.16 4.31 -2.43
CA TYR A 305 10.19 5.32 -2.65
C TYR A 305 11.60 4.74 -2.48
N HIS A 306 11.83 3.90 -1.46
CA HIS A 306 13.11 3.20 -1.29
C HIS A 306 13.39 2.22 -2.44
N ALA A 307 12.38 1.53 -2.96
CA ALA A 307 12.54 0.74 -4.18
C ALA A 307 12.92 1.62 -5.38
N GLY A 308 12.37 2.82 -5.46
CA GLY A 308 12.74 3.84 -6.44
C GLY A 308 14.20 4.28 -6.34
N ILE A 309 14.73 4.46 -5.13
CA ILE A 309 16.14 4.80 -4.92
C ILE A 309 17.06 3.67 -5.45
N VAL A 310 16.73 2.40 -5.17
CA VAL A 310 17.47 1.26 -5.76
C VAL A 310 17.33 1.27 -7.28
N GLY A 311 16.12 1.50 -7.79
CA GLY A 311 15.82 1.62 -9.22
C GLY A 311 16.63 2.69 -9.93
N LYS A 312 16.90 3.82 -9.27
CA LYS A 312 17.82 4.86 -9.78
C LYS A 312 19.20 4.28 -10.07
N TYR A 313 19.80 3.60 -9.10
CA TYR A 313 21.13 2.99 -9.31
C TYR A 313 21.11 2.01 -10.46
N TYR A 314 20.06 1.18 -10.57
CA TYR A 314 19.94 0.22 -11.66
C TYR A 314 19.86 0.91 -13.03
N LEU A 315 18.98 1.88 -13.20
CA LEU A 315 18.76 2.58 -14.47
C LEU A 315 19.98 3.44 -14.86
N GLU A 316 20.57 4.16 -13.92
CA GLU A 316 21.77 4.98 -14.21
C GLU A 316 22.96 4.13 -14.59
N GLN A 317 23.18 2.98 -13.93
CA GLN A 317 24.34 2.14 -14.17
C GLN A 317 24.17 1.20 -15.37
N LEU A 318 22.96 0.66 -15.61
CA LEU A 318 22.71 -0.31 -16.67
C LEU A 318 22.14 0.33 -17.94
N ALA A 319 21.21 1.28 -17.81
CA ALA A 319 20.56 1.94 -18.94
C ALA A 319 21.22 3.28 -19.32
N ARG A 320 22.12 3.82 -18.50
CA ARG A 320 22.89 5.05 -18.74
C ARG A 320 22.00 6.26 -19.03
N VAL A 321 20.91 6.39 -18.28
CA VAL A 321 19.98 7.52 -18.34
C VAL A 321 19.92 8.22 -16.98
N PRO A 322 19.96 9.55 -16.90
CA PRO A 322 19.83 10.29 -15.64
C PRO A 322 18.49 9.99 -14.95
N VAL A 323 18.53 9.74 -13.65
CA VAL A 323 17.32 9.42 -12.86
C VAL A 323 17.22 10.34 -11.67
N GLU A 324 16.05 10.95 -11.50
CA GLU A 324 15.66 11.68 -10.30
C GLU A 324 14.61 10.87 -9.55
N VAL A 325 14.79 10.70 -8.23
CA VAL A 325 13.82 10.02 -7.37
C VAL A 325 13.21 11.06 -6.44
N ASP A 326 11.89 11.08 -6.39
CA ASP A 326 11.16 12.07 -5.60
C ASP A 326 10.05 11.44 -4.74
N ILE A 327 9.75 12.09 -3.62
CA ILE A 327 8.61 11.76 -2.78
C ILE A 327 7.36 12.31 -3.47
N ALA A 328 6.32 11.50 -3.62
CA ALA A 328 5.16 11.85 -4.42
C ALA A 328 4.40 13.09 -3.92
N SER A 329 4.29 13.27 -2.58
CA SER A 329 3.70 14.47 -1.98
C SER A 329 4.45 15.76 -2.35
N GLU A 330 5.79 15.69 -2.49
CA GLU A 330 6.61 16.85 -2.84
C GLU A 330 6.64 17.08 -4.35
N PHE A 331 6.74 16.01 -5.16
CA PHE A 331 6.81 16.09 -6.61
C PHE A 331 5.67 16.93 -7.21
N ARG A 332 4.44 16.74 -6.75
CA ARG A 332 3.25 17.43 -7.28
C ARG A 332 3.23 18.94 -7.02
N TYR A 333 3.95 19.42 -5.99
CA TYR A 333 3.88 20.84 -5.59
C TYR A 333 5.15 21.64 -5.91
N ARG A 334 6.27 20.97 -6.20
CA ARG A 334 7.55 21.65 -6.44
C ARG A 334 7.77 22.17 -7.86
N ASP A 335 6.76 22.07 -8.76
CA ASP A 335 6.87 22.40 -10.17
C ASP A 335 8.05 21.65 -10.85
N PRO A 336 7.95 20.30 -10.99
CA PRO A 336 9.06 19.48 -11.44
C PRO A 336 9.41 19.75 -12.91
N LEU A 337 10.71 19.70 -13.22
CA LEU A 337 11.21 19.92 -14.59
C LEU A 337 10.98 18.69 -15.48
N VAL A 338 9.73 18.43 -15.77
CA VAL A 338 9.22 17.32 -16.59
C VAL A 338 8.84 17.84 -17.97
N ASP A 339 9.15 17.07 -19.01
CA ASP A 339 8.82 17.40 -20.40
C ASP A 339 8.43 16.14 -21.20
N GLY A 340 8.13 16.32 -22.50
CA GLY A 340 7.73 15.22 -23.40
C GLY A 340 8.83 14.18 -23.69
N ASN A 341 10.10 14.48 -23.36
CA ASN A 341 11.23 13.55 -23.47
C ASN A 341 11.56 12.87 -22.13
N SER A 342 10.74 13.10 -21.11
CA SER A 342 10.87 12.48 -19.81
C SER A 342 10.01 11.21 -19.71
N LEU A 343 10.46 10.24 -18.94
CA LEU A 343 9.66 9.10 -18.48
C LEU A 343 9.45 9.22 -16.97
N THR A 344 8.20 9.25 -16.52
CA THR A 344 7.88 9.20 -15.11
C THR A 344 7.42 7.79 -14.74
N ILE A 345 8.17 7.12 -13.87
CA ILE A 345 7.85 5.81 -13.29
C ILE A 345 7.25 6.05 -11.92
N VAL A 346 6.00 5.65 -11.73
CA VAL A 346 5.35 5.67 -10.41
C VAL A 346 5.33 4.27 -9.82
N ILE A 347 5.69 4.14 -8.54
CA ILE A 347 5.73 2.85 -7.84
C ILE A 347 4.73 2.88 -6.69
N SER A 348 3.80 1.92 -6.66
CA SER A 348 2.82 1.77 -5.57
C SER A 348 2.38 0.32 -5.45
N GLN A 349 2.47 -0.27 -4.25
CA GLN A 349 2.00 -1.63 -4.03
C GLN A 349 0.49 -1.75 -4.30
N SER A 350 -0.32 -0.88 -3.72
CA SER A 350 -1.78 -0.89 -3.87
C SER A 350 -2.26 -0.29 -5.19
N GLY A 351 -1.47 0.62 -5.79
CA GLY A 351 -1.89 1.43 -6.90
C GLY A 351 -3.01 2.43 -6.58
N GLU A 352 -3.24 2.69 -5.28
CA GLU A 352 -4.28 3.57 -4.76
C GLU A 352 -3.73 4.67 -3.83
N THR A 353 -2.41 4.83 -3.73
CA THR A 353 -1.77 5.87 -2.92
C THR A 353 -2.07 7.24 -3.51
N SER A 354 -2.78 8.11 -2.74
CA SER A 354 -3.31 9.38 -3.27
C SER A 354 -2.22 10.30 -3.81
N ASP A 355 -1.14 10.50 -3.06
CA ASP A 355 -0.02 11.34 -3.51
C ASP A 355 0.63 10.79 -4.78
N THR A 356 0.81 9.46 -4.87
CA THR A 356 1.41 8.83 -6.05
C THR A 356 0.50 8.94 -7.28
N LEU A 357 -0.81 8.81 -7.10
CA LEU A 357 -1.80 9.02 -8.15
C LEU A 357 -1.82 10.48 -8.63
N ALA A 358 -1.78 11.42 -7.70
CA ALA A 358 -1.73 12.84 -8.01
C ALA A 358 -0.42 13.22 -8.74
N ALA A 359 0.71 12.65 -8.32
CA ALA A 359 1.99 12.84 -9.00
C ALA A 359 1.99 12.26 -10.43
N LEU A 360 1.35 11.11 -10.64
CA LEU A 360 1.12 10.54 -11.97
C LEU A 360 0.34 11.51 -12.87
N ARG A 361 -0.77 12.04 -12.37
CA ARG A 361 -1.61 13.01 -13.09
C ARG A 361 -0.84 14.28 -13.43
N GLU A 362 -0.03 14.78 -12.49
CA GLU A 362 0.82 15.95 -12.70
C GLU A 362 1.89 15.69 -13.78
N ALA A 363 2.57 14.55 -13.74
CA ALA A 363 3.54 14.17 -14.77
C ALA A 363 2.89 14.10 -16.17
N LYS A 364 1.68 13.54 -16.27
CA LYS A 364 0.91 13.51 -17.54
C LYS A 364 0.52 14.91 -17.98
N ARG A 365 0.07 15.77 -17.07
CA ARG A 365 -0.27 17.18 -17.37
C ARG A 365 0.92 17.94 -17.96
N LEU A 366 2.14 17.63 -17.49
CA LEU A 366 3.40 18.22 -17.97
C LEU A 366 3.94 17.56 -19.26
N GLY A 367 3.25 16.53 -19.76
CA GLY A 367 3.57 15.88 -21.03
C GLY A 367 4.53 14.69 -20.93
N SER A 368 4.90 14.21 -19.72
CA SER A 368 5.72 13.01 -19.55
C SER A 368 5.00 11.77 -20.04
N ARG A 369 5.76 10.84 -20.63
CA ARG A 369 5.33 9.43 -20.74
C ARG A 369 5.30 8.82 -19.34
N THR A 370 4.33 7.95 -19.04
CA THR A 370 4.15 7.41 -17.70
C THR A 370 4.15 5.88 -17.68
N LEU A 371 4.83 5.32 -16.67
CA LEU A 371 4.86 3.89 -16.38
C LEU A 371 4.48 3.67 -14.92
N ALA A 372 3.51 2.80 -14.67
CA ALA A 372 3.20 2.33 -13.33
C ALA A 372 3.89 0.99 -13.04
N VAL A 373 4.51 0.87 -11.85
CA VAL A 373 4.94 -0.40 -11.27
C VAL A 373 4.04 -0.66 -10.06
N THR A 374 3.12 -1.60 -10.17
CA THR A 374 2.10 -1.85 -9.13
C THR A 374 1.78 -3.34 -8.97
N ASN A 375 1.21 -3.72 -7.83
CA ASN A 375 0.83 -5.11 -7.57
C ASN A 375 -0.65 -5.38 -7.87
N VAL A 376 -1.52 -4.39 -7.68
CA VAL A 376 -2.97 -4.58 -7.79
C VAL A 376 -3.44 -4.30 -9.21
N VAL A 377 -3.92 -5.37 -9.87
CA VAL A 377 -4.47 -5.28 -11.23
C VAL A 377 -5.74 -4.45 -11.23
N GLY A 378 -5.82 -3.47 -12.15
CA GLY A 378 -6.99 -2.60 -12.29
C GLY A 378 -7.07 -1.49 -11.25
N SER A 379 -6.03 -1.25 -10.45
CA SER A 379 -5.95 -0.11 -9.54
C SER A 379 -6.00 1.24 -10.29
N SER A 380 -6.27 2.32 -9.57
CA SER A 380 -6.40 3.67 -10.14
C SER A 380 -5.13 4.10 -10.88
N ILE A 381 -3.96 3.90 -10.27
CA ILE A 381 -2.66 4.19 -10.90
C ILE A 381 -2.47 3.33 -12.17
N ALA A 382 -2.85 2.03 -12.13
CA ALA A 382 -2.73 1.15 -13.29
C ALA A 382 -3.65 1.55 -14.46
N ARG A 383 -4.82 2.10 -14.16
CA ARG A 383 -5.76 2.56 -15.20
C ARG A 383 -5.37 3.89 -15.83
N GLU A 384 -4.68 4.75 -15.07
CA GLU A 384 -4.34 6.10 -15.52
C GLU A 384 -2.96 6.20 -16.15
N ALA A 385 -2.03 5.32 -15.83
CA ALA A 385 -0.71 5.29 -16.47
C ALA A 385 -0.80 4.88 -17.94
N ASP A 386 0.14 5.35 -18.77
CA ASP A 386 0.19 4.98 -20.19
C ASP A 386 0.60 3.52 -20.37
N GLN A 387 1.46 3.00 -19.50
CA GLN A 387 1.88 1.60 -19.46
C GLN A 387 2.02 1.10 -18.02
N VAL A 388 1.90 -0.21 -17.81
CA VAL A 388 1.87 -0.82 -16.48
C VAL A 388 2.73 -2.08 -16.43
N VAL A 389 3.55 -2.18 -15.41
CA VAL A 389 4.27 -3.41 -15.01
C VAL A 389 3.69 -3.90 -13.69
N TYR A 390 3.05 -5.06 -13.70
CA TYR A 390 2.54 -5.69 -12.49
C TYR A 390 3.61 -6.55 -11.82
N THR A 391 3.73 -6.45 -10.49
CA THR A 391 4.71 -7.23 -9.72
C THR A 391 4.24 -8.66 -9.42
N TYR A 392 2.95 -8.93 -9.51
CA TYR A 392 2.35 -10.25 -9.23
C TYR A 392 2.77 -10.87 -7.90
N ALA A 393 3.04 -10.05 -6.88
CA ALA A 393 3.42 -10.50 -5.54
C ALA A 393 2.29 -11.23 -4.78
N GLY A 394 1.08 -11.24 -5.34
CA GLY A 394 -0.11 -11.69 -4.63
C GLY A 394 -0.57 -10.69 -3.55
N PRO A 395 -1.63 -11.01 -2.78
CA PRO A 395 -2.11 -10.14 -1.72
C PRO A 395 -1.05 -9.92 -0.64
N GLU A 396 -0.87 -8.67 -0.20
CA GLU A 396 -0.03 -8.29 0.93
C GLU A 396 -0.89 -7.56 1.94
N ILE A 397 -1.09 -8.17 3.13
CA ILE A 397 -2.08 -7.76 4.13
C ILE A 397 -1.42 -7.01 5.29
N ALA A 398 -0.24 -7.46 5.74
CA ALA A 398 0.52 -6.76 6.78
C ALA A 398 0.75 -5.31 6.38
N VAL A 399 0.57 -4.37 7.32
CA VAL A 399 0.71 -2.93 7.06
C VAL A 399 2.11 -2.61 6.56
N ALA A 400 3.14 -3.12 7.21
CA ALA A 400 4.53 -2.98 6.77
C ALA A 400 4.80 -3.86 5.54
N SER A 401 5.17 -3.28 4.41
CA SER A 401 5.45 -4.01 3.18
C SER A 401 6.74 -4.82 3.27
N THR A 402 6.73 -6.04 2.74
CA THR A 402 7.87 -6.96 2.66
C THR A 402 8.05 -7.54 1.26
N LYS A 403 7.23 -8.52 0.85
CA LYS A 403 7.32 -9.15 -0.47
C LYS A 403 7.06 -8.17 -1.62
N ALA A 404 6.19 -7.17 -1.40
CA ALA A 404 5.94 -6.14 -2.40
C ALA A 404 7.20 -5.31 -2.69
N TYR A 405 7.96 -4.94 -1.66
CA TYR A 405 9.25 -4.26 -1.85
C TYR A 405 10.22 -5.10 -2.67
N THR A 406 10.41 -6.36 -2.30
CA THR A 406 11.36 -7.25 -2.99
C THR A 406 10.97 -7.48 -4.44
N THR A 407 9.66 -7.60 -4.74
CA THR A 407 9.19 -7.70 -6.13
C THR A 407 9.28 -6.38 -6.90
N GLN A 408 9.16 -5.22 -6.23
CA GLN A 408 9.43 -3.92 -6.83
C GLN A 408 10.92 -3.77 -7.19
N LEU A 409 11.83 -4.19 -6.31
CA LEU A 409 13.27 -4.22 -6.62
C LEU A 409 13.56 -5.06 -7.86
N LEU A 410 12.97 -6.26 -7.92
CA LEU A 410 13.12 -7.15 -9.05
C LEU A 410 12.56 -6.55 -10.35
N ALA A 411 11.36 -5.97 -10.30
CA ALA A 411 10.75 -5.31 -11.45
C ALA A 411 11.62 -4.15 -11.97
N MET A 412 12.17 -3.33 -11.06
CA MET A 412 13.07 -2.23 -11.42
C MET A 412 14.40 -2.72 -12.01
N LEU A 413 14.97 -3.81 -11.49
CA LEU A 413 16.18 -4.40 -12.05
C LEU A 413 15.93 -4.96 -13.46
N MET A 414 14.86 -5.74 -13.63
CA MET A 414 14.47 -6.27 -14.92
C MET A 414 14.19 -5.15 -15.94
N LEU A 415 13.53 -4.08 -15.51
CA LEU A 415 13.28 -2.91 -16.34
C LEU A 415 14.58 -2.21 -16.75
N ALA A 416 15.54 -2.05 -15.82
CA ALA A 416 16.83 -1.44 -16.12
C ALA A 416 17.65 -2.28 -17.12
N ILE A 417 17.60 -3.61 -17.01
CA ILE A 417 18.23 -4.53 -17.97
C ILE A 417 17.57 -4.40 -19.35
N TYR A 418 16.24 -4.42 -19.41
CA TYR A 418 15.46 -4.30 -20.64
C TYR A 418 15.73 -2.96 -21.35
N VAL A 419 15.63 -1.85 -20.61
CA VAL A 419 15.89 -0.50 -21.14
C VAL A 419 17.35 -0.38 -21.59
N GLY A 420 18.30 -0.89 -20.79
CA GLY A 420 19.74 -0.85 -21.12
C GLY A 420 20.06 -1.59 -22.41
N ARG A 421 19.44 -2.76 -22.63
CA ARG A 421 19.58 -3.49 -23.89
C ARG A 421 19.03 -2.70 -25.07
N LEU A 422 17.80 -2.16 -24.97
CA LEU A 422 17.16 -1.43 -26.08
C LEU A 422 17.86 -0.09 -26.40
N ARG A 423 18.44 0.55 -25.40
CA ARG A 423 19.28 1.73 -25.59
C ARG A 423 20.68 1.41 -26.15
N GLY A 424 21.09 0.13 -26.10
CA GLY A 424 22.43 -0.32 -26.50
C GLY A 424 23.53 0.02 -25.49
N SER A 425 23.18 0.29 -24.24
CA SER A 425 24.13 0.59 -23.15
C SER A 425 24.58 -0.65 -22.39
N MET A 426 23.99 -1.81 -22.64
CA MET A 426 24.31 -3.11 -22.03
C MET A 426 24.75 -4.11 -23.10
N SER A 427 25.81 -4.86 -22.84
CA SER A 427 26.22 -5.96 -23.71
C SER A 427 25.35 -7.20 -23.49
N ALA A 428 25.24 -8.05 -24.52
CA ALA A 428 24.49 -9.31 -24.44
C ALA A 428 25.06 -10.25 -23.37
N GLU A 429 26.39 -10.30 -23.20
CA GLU A 429 27.07 -11.12 -22.21
C GLU A 429 26.64 -10.68 -20.79
N ARG A 430 26.59 -9.36 -20.55
CA ARG A 430 26.19 -8.82 -19.23
C ARG A 430 24.72 -9.11 -18.93
N GLU A 431 23.83 -8.96 -19.90
CA GLU A 431 22.43 -9.37 -19.77
C GLU A 431 22.33 -10.85 -19.39
N GLN A 432 23.03 -11.72 -20.11
CA GLN A 432 23.01 -13.17 -19.85
C GLN A 432 23.53 -13.55 -18.45
N GLU A 433 24.55 -12.84 -17.94
CA GLU A 433 25.07 -13.03 -16.58
C GLU A 433 24.00 -12.69 -15.54
N LEU A 434 23.36 -11.51 -15.68
CA LEU A 434 22.31 -11.07 -14.76
C LEU A 434 21.08 -11.97 -14.81
N VAL A 435 20.64 -12.36 -16.01
CA VAL A 435 19.53 -13.31 -16.19
C VAL A 435 19.82 -14.64 -15.51
N ARG A 436 21.04 -15.18 -15.69
CA ARG A 436 21.45 -16.39 -14.99
C ARG A 436 21.42 -16.21 -13.48
N GLY A 437 21.94 -15.10 -12.96
CA GLY A 437 21.89 -14.79 -11.53
C GLY A 437 20.45 -14.75 -11.00
N LEU A 438 19.55 -14.08 -11.71
CA LEU A 438 18.13 -13.95 -11.34
C LEU A 438 17.43 -15.29 -11.17
N THR A 439 17.76 -16.31 -11.98
CA THR A 439 17.14 -17.64 -11.86
C THR A 439 17.42 -18.32 -10.53
N PHE A 440 18.52 -17.98 -9.85
CA PHE A 440 18.91 -18.57 -8.57
C PHE A 440 18.40 -17.80 -7.35
N VAL A 441 18.05 -16.52 -7.49
CA VAL A 441 17.64 -15.66 -6.36
C VAL A 441 16.50 -16.28 -5.53
N PRO A 442 15.40 -16.81 -6.11
CA PRO A 442 14.33 -17.40 -5.30
C PRO A 442 14.77 -18.57 -4.44
N GLU A 443 15.66 -19.42 -4.96
CA GLU A 443 16.20 -20.57 -4.24
C GLU A 443 17.18 -20.13 -3.13
N GLN A 444 17.98 -19.12 -3.40
CA GLN A 444 18.90 -18.56 -2.41
C GLN A 444 18.15 -17.94 -1.24
N ILE A 445 17.08 -17.16 -1.51
CA ILE A 445 16.22 -16.60 -0.47
C ILE A 445 15.51 -17.71 0.32
N HIS A 446 15.05 -18.78 -0.35
CA HIS A 446 14.45 -19.93 0.33
C HIS A 446 15.41 -20.55 1.36
N LYS A 447 16.67 -20.78 0.97
CA LYS A 447 17.71 -21.30 1.87
C LYS A 447 18.02 -20.36 3.04
N MET A 448 18.04 -19.05 2.79
CA MET A 448 18.23 -18.07 3.88
C MET A 448 17.08 -18.14 4.91
N LEU A 449 15.86 -18.42 4.47
CA LEU A 449 14.70 -18.55 5.34
C LEU A 449 14.70 -19.83 6.19
N GLU A 450 15.47 -20.86 5.80
CA GLU A 450 15.63 -22.09 6.60
C GLU A 450 16.49 -21.88 7.87
N ASN A 451 17.34 -20.85 7.88
CA ASN A 451 18.28 -20.58 8.98
C ASN A 451 18.19 -19.14 9.50
N VAL A 452 17.13 -18.85 10.25
CA VAL A 452 16.85 -17.51 10.79
C VAL A 452 17.18 -17.36 12.29
N ASP A 453 17.69 -18.41 12.94
CA ASP A 453 17.84 -18.44 14.40
C ASP A 453 18.84 -17.41 14.93
N GLN A 454 19.92 -17.15 14.19
CA GLN A 454 20.86 -16.09 14.52
C GLN A 454 20.21 -14.72 14.56
N ILE A 455 19.32 -14.44 13.59
CA ILE A 455 18.60 -13.15 13.52
C ILE A 455 17.66 -13.02 14.72
N LYS A 456 17.00 -14.11 15.15
CA LYS A 456 16.14 -14.14 16.36
C LYS A 456 16.95 -13.80 17.61
N VAL A 457 18.18 -14.31 17.72
CA VAL A 457 19.06 -14.01 18.86
C VAL A 457 19.37 -12.51 18.89
N PHE A 458 19.80 -11.92 17.79
CA PHE A 458 20.12 -10.49 17.71
C PHE A 458 18.90 -9.61 18.00
N ALA A 459 17.74 -9.98 17.46
CA ALA A 459 16.50 -9.27 17.73
C ALA A 459 16.10 -9.28 19.20
N ARG A 460 16.35 -10.38 19.93
CA ARG A 460 16.11 -10.46 21.38
C ARG A 460 17.09 -9.63 22.18
N GLU A 461 18.36 -9.64 21.79
CA GLU A 461 19.44 -8.95 22.51
C GLU A 461 19.31 -7.42 22.34
N TYR A 462 19.02 -6.94 21.14
CA TYR A 462 18.99 -5.52 20.81
C TYR A 462 17.58 -4.94 20.56
N GLY A 463 16.55 -5.76 20.56
CA GLY A 463 15.17 -5.33 20.33
C GLY A 463 14.57 -4.40 21.38
N SER A 464 15.23 -4.26 22.56
CA SER A 464 14.84 -3.30 23.60
C SER A 464 15.52 -1.93 23.49
N SER A 465 16.46 -1.75 22.56
CA SER A 465 17.14 -0.47 22.32
C SER A 465 16.14 0.63 21.95
N GLU A 466 16.42 1.87 22.35
CA GLU A 466 15.59 3.02 21.98
C GLU A 466 15.93 3.52 20.57
N ASP A 467 17.22 3.49 20.22
CA ASP A 467 17.77 3.94 18.94
C ASP A 467 18.48 2.80 18.22
N ALA A 468 18.49 2.87 16.89
CA ALA A 468 19.28 2.00 16.01
C ALA A 468 19.72 2.75 14.75
N PHE A 469 20.93 2.46 14.25
CA PHE A 469 21.43 3.09 13.04
C PHE A 469 21.70 2.05 11.95
N PHE A 470 21.45 2.43 10.70
CA PHE A 470 21.70 1.60 9.54
C PHE A 470 22.69 2.30 8.61
N LEU A 471 23.73 1.61 8.21
CA LEU A 471 24.79 2.18 7.39
C LEU A 471 24.99 1.35 6.11
N GLY A 472 25.22 2.02 5.01
CA GLY A 472 25.59 1.40 3.75
C GLY A 472 26.22 2.40 2.79
N ARG A 473 26.76 1.89 1.70
CA ARG A 473 27.25 2.71 0.58
C ARG A 473 26.65 2.21 -0.71
N SER A 474 26.40 3.12 -1.67
CA SER A 474 25.82 2.75 -2.97
C SER A 474 24.46 2.06 -2.77
N LEU A 475 24.24 0.91 -3.42
CA LEU A 475 23.00 0.12 -3.29
C LEU A 475 22.72 -0.32 -1.84
N ASP A 476 23.76 -0.58 -1.04
CA ASP A 476 23.60 -0.95 0.37
C ASP A 476 22.96 0.19 1.19
N TYR A 477 23.27 1.45 0.88
CA TYR A 477 22.60 2.59 1.53
C TYR A 477 21.10 2.63 1.20
N ALA A 478 20.75 2.41 -0.05
CA ALA A 478 19.34 2.38 -0.46
C ALA A 478 18.55 1.26 0.24
N VAL A 479 19.17 0.09 0.46
CA VAL A 479 18.57 -1.03 1.23
C VAL A 479 18.53 -0.71 2.73
N ALA A 480 19.55 -0.05 3.27
CA ALA A 480 19.60 0.38 4.66
C ALA A 480 18.43 1.31 5.04
N LEU A 481 18.04 2.22 4.14
CA LEU A 481 16.84 3.06 4.32
C LEU A 481 15.58 2.24 4.56
N GLU A 482 15.39 1.16 3.80
CA GLU A 482 14.24 0.27 3.98
C GLU A 482 14.32 -0.52 5.28
N GLY A 483 15.51 -1.01 5.66
CA GLY A 483 15.72 -1.69 6.94
C GLY A 483 15.36 -0.80 8.14
N ALA A 484 15.81 0.45 8.14
CA ALA A 484 15.47 1.42 9.16
C ALA A 484 13.97 1.73 9.19
N LEU A 485 13.33 1.86 8.03
CA LEU A 485 11.89 2.06 7.94
C LEU A 485 11.13 0.87 8.54
N LYS A 486 11.46 -0.36 8.18
CA LYS A 486 10.80 -1.55 8.73
C LYS A 486 10.93 -1.63 10.24
N LEU A 487 12.14 -1.37 10.78
CA LEU A 487 12.35 -1.42 12.22
C LEU A 487 11.48 -0.38 12.94
N LYS A 488 11.48 0.89 12.50
CA LYS A 488 10.69 1.94 13.14
C LYS A 488 9.18 1.73 13.05
N GLU A 489 8.69 1.21 11.92
CA GLU A 489 7.25 1.02 11.68
C GLU A 489 6.62 0.05 12.66
N ILE A 490 7.27 -1.09 12.92
CA ILE A 490 6.65 -2.21 13.64
C ILE A 490 7.16 -2.39 15.07
N SER A 491 8.39 -1.95 15.39
CA SER A 491 8.97 -2.07 16.74
C SER A 491 8.94 -0.76 17.53
N TYR A 492 8.72 0.37 16.84
CA TYR A 492 8.75 1.73 17.39
C TYR A 492 10.13 2.14 17.95
N ILE A 493 11.20 1.43 17.59
CA ILE A 493 12.58 1.85 17.81
C ILE A 493 12.85 3.03 16.87
N HIS A 494 13.43 4.11 17.40
CA HIS A 494 13.89 5.21 16.55
C HIS A 494 15.06 4.72 15.70
N ALA A 495 14.83 4.50 14.42
CA ALA A 495 15.81 3.93 13.52
C ALA A 495 16.06 4.86 12.32
N GLU A 496 17.32 5.13 12.02
CA GLU A 496 17.72 5.98 10.92
C GLU A 496 18.79 5.30 10.05
N ALA A 497 18.79 5.62 8.77
CA ALA A 497 19.79 5.11 7.83
C ALA A 497 20.58 6.25 7.19
N TYR A 498 21.89 6.04 7.06
CA TYR A 498 22.81 7.02 6.51
C TYR A 498 23.73 6.41 5.46
N ALA A 499 24.07 7.19 4.45
CA ALA A 499 25.24 6.89 3.65
C ALA A 499 26.46 6.87 4.56
N ALA A 500 27.17 5.74 4.65
CA ALA A 500 28.17 5.52 5.68
C ALA A 500 29.28 6.60 5.71
N GLY A 501 29.60 7.20 4.56
CA GLY A 501 30.54 8.32 4.47
C GLY A 501 30.04 9.62 5.10
N GLU A 502 28.71 9.81 5.13
CA GLU A 502 28.06 11.01 5.66
C GLU A 502 28.00 11.02 7.20
N LEU A 503 28.23 9.87 7.84
CA LEU A 503 28.19 9.71 9.29
C LEU A 503 29.03 10.77 10.04
N LYS A 504 30.20 11.15 9.49
CA LYS A 504 31.14 12.11 10.06
C LYS A 504 30.61 13.55 10.07
N HIS A 505 29.58 13.84 9.30
CA HIS A 505 29.08 15.19 9.09
C HIS A 505 27.92 15.55 10.04
N GLY A 506 27.80 14.83 11.17
CA GLY A 506 26.81 15.12 12.21
C GLY A 506 26.41 13.90 13.01
N THR A 507 25.90 12.86 12.36
CA THR A 507 25.27 11.68 12.97
C THR A 507 26.18 10.90 13.90
N LEU A 508 27.49 10.94 13.69
CA LEU A 508 28.47 10.28 14.54
C LEU A 508 28.39 10.74 16.02
N ALA A 509 27.84 11.92 16.28
CA ALA A 509 27.56 12.43 17.62
C ALA A 509 26.50 11.61 18.39
N LEU A 510 25.64 10.85 17.67
CA LEU A 510 24.60 10.01 18.25
C LEU A 510 25.08 8.58 18.53
N ILE A 511 26.28 8.22 18.09
CA ILE A 511 26.84 6.90 18.31
C ILE A 511 27.45 6.84 19.70
N VAL A 512 26.78 6.10 20.58
CA VAL A 512 27.17 5.91 22.00
C VAL A 512 27.39 4.43 22.30
N SER A 513 28.01 4.11 23.42
CA SER A 513 28.29 2.75 23.88
C SER A 513 26.99 1.90 23.89
N GLY A 514 27.02 0.74 23.26
CA GLY A 514 25.93 -0.22 23.22
C GLY A 514 24.84 0.06 22.21
N VAL A 515 24.84 1.19 21.50
CA VAL A 515 23.83 1.44 20.45
C VAL A 515 24.01 0.46 19.28
N PRO A 516 22.94 -0.22 18.80
CA PRO A 516 23.04 -1.11 17.66
C PRO A 516 23.22 -0.33 16.35
N VAL A 517 24.22 -0.73 15.58
CA VAL A 517 24.50 -0.22 14.23
C VAL A 517 24.53 -1.37 13.25
N ILE A 518 23.58 -1.39 12.32
CA ILE A 518 23.45 -2.39 11.27
C ILE A 518 24.20 -1.90 10.02
N VAL A 519 25.21 -2.63 9.57
CA VAL A 519 26.09 -2.22 8.46
C VAL A 519 25.94 -3.20 7.30
N LEU A 520 25.52 -2.71 6.14
CA LEU A 520 25.50 -3.51 4.91
C LEU A 520 26.84 -3.33 4.19
N ALA A 521 27.48 -4.46 3.86
CA ALA A 521 28.80 -4.54 3.23
C ALA A 521 28.80 -5.53 2.05
N THR A 522 27.80 -5.40 1.15
CA THR A 522 27.62 -6.28 -0.03
C THR A 522 28.11 -5.64 -1.34
N GLN A 523 28.45 -4.35 -1.33
CA GLN A 523 28.95 -3.65 -2.51
C GLN A 523 30.48 -3.66 -2.52
N MET A 524 31.05 -4.64 -3.22
CA MET A 524 32.50 -4.90 -3.22
C MET A 524 33.32 -3.71 -3.76
N ASP A 525 32.77 -2.90 -4.68
CA ASP A 525 33.43 -1.72 -5.24
C ASP A 525 33.75 -0.65 -4.16
N VAL A 526 33.03 -0.67 -3.04
CA VAL A 526 33.18 0.28 -1.92
C VAL A 526 33.38 -0.39 -0.57
N TYR A 527 33.68 -1.70 -0.57
CA TYR A 527 33.79 -2.55 0.61
C TYR A 527 34.76 -2.01 1.66
N ASP A 528 36.01 -1.70 1.27
CA ASP A 528 37.04 -1.19 2.20
C ASP A 528 36.61 0.14 2.86
N LYS A 529 35.86 0.96 2.12
CA LYS A 529 35.31 2.22 2.66
C LYS A 529 34.19 1.96 3.67
N THR A 530 33.35 0.95 3.41
CA THR A 530 32.28 0.53 4.33
C THR A 530 32.88 -0.04 5.61
N VAL A 531 33.90 -0.91 5.51
CA VAL A 531 34.64 -1.45 6.67
C VAL A 531 35.31 -0.35 7.48
N SER A 532 35.89 0.66 6.83
CA SER A 532 36.46 1.82 7.54
C SER A 532 35.39 2.57 8.36
N ASN A 533 34.20 2.78 7.82
CA ASN A 533 33.10 3.42 8.57
C ASN A 533 32.56 2.53 9.69
N LEU A 534 32.54 1.22 9.50
CA LEU A 534 32.21 0.27 10.56
C LEU A 534 33.18 0.41 11.75
N GLN A 535 34.49 0.52 11.50
CA GLN A 535 35.50 0.72 12.54
C GLN A 535 35.30 2.06 13.29
N GLU A 536 34.80 3.10 12.62
CA GLU A 536 34.54 4.39 13.23
C GLU A 536 33.43 4.33 14.30
N VAL A 537 32.35 3.60 14.04
CA VAL A 537 31.26 3.39 15.02
C VAL A 537 31.73 2.42 16.11
N LYS A 538 32.49 1.41 15.75
CA LYS A 538 33.08 0.46 16.71
C LYS A 538 34.02 1.14 17.71
N ALA A 539 34.83 2.12 17.26
CA ALA A 539 35.70 2.93 18.13
C ALA A 539 34.92 3.76 19.15
N ARG A 540 33.58 3.85 19.05
CA ARG A 540 32.66 4.48 20.00
C ARG A 540 31.83 3.49 20.78
N GLU A 541 32.28 2.23 20.77
CA GLU A 541 31.67 1.13 21.52
C GLU A 541 30.22 0.79 21.06
N ALA A 542 29.85 1.15 19.83
CA ALA A 542 28.61 0.67 19.23
C ALA A 542 28.63 -0.84 19.08
N VAL A 543 27.46 -1.47 19.18
CA VAL A 543 27.27 -2.87 18.80
C VAL A 543 27.03 -2.96 17.32
N VAL A 544 27.94 -3.61 16.59
CA VAL A 544 27.87 -3.67 15.14
C VAL A 544 27.36 -5.03 14.66
N ILE A 545 26.28 -5.02 13.92
CA ILE A 545 25.71 -6.16 13.18
C ILE A 545 25.98 -5.94 11.70
N ALA A 546 26.93 -6.68 11.12
CA ALA A 546 27.26 -6.55 9.71
C ALA A 546 26.48 -7.57 8.85
N ILE A 547 26.07 -7.15 7.65
CA ILE A 547 25.51 -8.04 6.61
C ILE A 547 26.54 -8.10 5.48
N GLY A 548 27.06 -9.31 5.21
CA GLY A 548 28.10 -9.54 4.20
C GLY A 548 27.89 -10.83 3.44
N PHE A 549 28.78 -11.11 2.49
CA PHE A 549 28.69 -12.33 1.70
C PHE A 549 29.30 -13.54 2.40
N GLU A 550 28.70 -14.71 2.20
CA GLU A 550 29.26 -15.99 2.61
C GLU A 550 30.72 -16.12 2.14
N GLY A 551 31.57 -16.64 3.05
CA GLY A 551 32.99 -16.79 2.83
C GLY A 551 33.85 -15.54 3.08
N ASP A 552 33.21 -14.39 3.44
CA ASP A 552 33.95 -13.21 3.86
C ASP A 552 34.12 -13.20 5.40
N THR A 553 35.15 -13.85 5.89
CA THR A 553 35.48 -13.89 7.32
C THR A 553 36.17 -12.62 7.81
N SER A 554 36.46 -11.68 6.92
CA SER A 554 37.15 -10.42 7.32
C SER A 554 36.25 -9.51 8.18
N LEU A 555 34.93 -9.55 7.95
CA LEU A 555 33.96 -8.77 8.75
C LEU A 555 33.95 -9.19 10.23
N GLU A 556 34.19 -10.45 10.54
CA GLU A 556 34.24 -10.97 11.92
C GLU A 556 35.32 -10.30 12.79
N LYS A 557 36.32 -9.67 12.15
CA LYS A 557 37.39 -8.93 12.86
C LYS A 557 36.91 -7.58 13.38
N TYR A 558 35.83 -7.06 12.80
CA TYR A 558 35.42 -5.67 13.00
C TYR A 558 33.98 -5.53 13.55
N ALA A 559 33.11 -6.49 13.25
CA ALA A 559 31.72 -6.52 13.73
C ALA A 559 31.60 -7.43 14.96
N ASP A 560 30.61 -7.15 15.83
CA ASP A 560 30.25 -8.05 16.93
C ASP A 560 29.49 -9.27 16.43
N HIS A 561 28.69 -9.05 15.38
CA HIS A 561 27.88 -10.08 14.75
C HIS A 561 27.91 -9.92 13.24
N VAL A 562 27.89 -11.04 12.52
CA VAL A 562 27.81 -11.05 11.05
C VAL A 562 26.67 -11.94 10.61
N ILE A 563 25.81 -11.41 9.75
CA ILE A 563 24.77 -12.15 9.03
C ILE A 563 25.28 -12.34 7.61
N TYR A 564 25.41 -13.58 7.18
CA TYR A 564 25.87 -13.90 5.84
C TYR A 564 24.71 -14.11 4.88
N ILE A 565 24.84 -13.52 3.67
CA ILE A 565 23.98 -13.78 2.52
C ILE A 565 24.77 -14.48 1.41
N PRO A 566 24.12 -15.27 0.53
CA PRO A 566 24.81 -15.92 -0.58
C PRO A 566 25.55 -14.92 -1.46
N ARG A 567 26.78 -15.28 -1.87
CA ARG A 567 27.58 -14.42 -2.77
C ARG A 567 26.90 -14.30 -4.12
N THR A 568 26.71 -13.08 -4.58
CA THR A 568 26.00 -12.77 -5.83
C THR A 568 26.53 -11.52 -6.51
N ASP A 569 25.97 -11.19 -7.69
CA ASP A 569 26.24 -9.93 -8.39
C ASP A 569 25.74 -8.73 -7.58
N LYS A 570 26.43 -7.61 -7.67
CA LYS A 570 26.09 -6.39 -6.91
C LYS A 570 24.66 -5.87 -7.15
N TYR A 571 24.09 -6.10 -8.33
CA TYR A 571 22.71 -5.69 -8.63
C TYR A 571 21.67 -6.68 -8.08
N LEU A 572 22.06 -7.91 -7.79
CA LEU A 572 21.19 -8.92 -7.18
C LEU A 572 21.25 -8.87 -5.64
N ALA A 573 22.34 -8.37 -5.08
CA ALA A 573 22.54 -8.28 -3.63
C ALA A 573 21.38 -7.59 -2.88
N PRO A 574 20.78 -6.47 -3.35
CA PRO A 574 19.65 -5.84 -2.68
C PRO A 574 18.45 -6.75 -2.44
N LEU A 575 18.15 -7.68 -3.37
CA LEU A 575 17.04 -8.65 -3.25
C LEU A 575 17.23 -9.61 -2.08
N MET A 576 18.46 -9.89 -1.69
CA MET A 576 18.80 -10.79 -0.58
C MET A 576 19.14 -10.04 0.70
N ALA A 577 19.84 -8.88 0.60
CA ALA A 577 20.27 -8.11 1.76
C ALA A 577 19.10 -7.51 2.55
N VAL A 578 17.94 -7.28 1.93
CA VAL A 578 16.76 -6.80 2.63
C VAL A 578 16.12 -7.85 3.52
N LEU A 579 16.24 -9.14 3.21
CA LEU A 579 15.58 -10.21 3.94
C LEU A 579 15.98 -10.28 5.43
N PRO A 580 17.28 -10.30 5.80
CA PRO A 580 17.66 -10.26 7.20
C PRO A 580 17.20 -9.00 7.93
N LEU A 581 17.08 -7.85 7.24
CA LEU A 581 16.55 -6.62 7.83
C LEU A 581 15.07 -6.71 8.15
N GLN A 582 14.27 -7.30 7.26
CA GLN A 582 12.84 -7.56 7.50
C GLN A 582 12.63 -8.51 8.67
N LEU A 583 13.41 -9.59 8.74
CA LEU A 583 13.35 -10.56 9.84
C LEU A 583 13.82 -9.95 11.17
N LEU A 584 14.89 -9.12 11.16
CA LEU A 584 15.36 -8.41 12.34
C LEU A 584 14.27 -7.49 12.90
N ALA A 585 13.63 -6.70 12.03
CA ALA A 585 12.53 -5.82 12.41
C ALA A 585 11.34 -6.61 12.99
N TYR A 586 10.96 -7.72 12.34
CA TYR A 586 9.86 -8.59 12.77
C TYR A 586 10.12 -9.17 14.18
N TYR A 587 11.29 -9.78 14.41
CA TYR A 587 11.59 -10.39 15.71
C TYR A 587 11.85 -9.35 16.80
N ALA A 588 12.41 -8.18 16.47
CA ALA A 588 12.54 -7.07 17.41
C ALA A 588 11.15 -6.57 17.87
N ALA A 589 10.20 -6.43 16.95
CA ALA A 589 8.83 -6.07 17.29
C ALA A 589 8.14 -7.10 18.21
N LEU A 590 8.32 -8.38 17.95
CA LEU A 590 7.82 -9.45 18.84
C LEU A 590 8.45 -9.38 20.23
N THR A 591 9.75 -9.12 20.34
CA THR A 591 10.44 -8.95 21.63
C THR A 591 9.84 -7.81 22.45
N ARG A 592 9.36 -6.76 21.79
CA ARG A 592 8.69 -5.60 22.39
C ARG A 592 7.19 -5.81 22.63
N GLY A 593 6.61 -6.95 22.23
CA GLY A 593 5.17 -7.21 22.30
C GLY A 593 4.33 -6.32 21.38
N CYS A 594 4.91 -5.87 20.26
CA CYS A 594 4.22 -5.03 19.28
C CYS A 594 3.38 -5.87 18.31
N ASP A 595 2.27 -5.32 17.82
CA ASP A 595 1.48 -5.92 16.74
C ASP A 595 2.19 -5.69 15.40
N VAL A 596 2.76 -6.73 14.80
CA VAL A 596 3.56 -6.66 13.58
C VAL A 596 2.71 -6.52 12.32
N ASP A 597 1.45 -6.99 12.35
CA ASP A 597 0.54 -6.92 11.21
C ASP A 597 -0.19 -5.57 11.14
N LYS A 598 -0.52 -5.00 12.31
CA LYS A 598 -1.28 -3.75 12.46
C LYS A 598 -0.58 -2.81 13.44
N PRO A 599 0.59 -2.26 13.09
CA PRO A 599 1.32 -1.35 13.95
C PRO A 599 0.52 -0.05 14.16
N ARG A 600 0.65 0.53 15.38
CA ARG A 600 -0.09 1.74 15.74
C ARG A 600 0.16 2.88 14.76
N ASN A 601 -0.87 3.70 14.51
CA ASN A 601 -0.79 4.92 13.69
C ASN A 601 -0.37 4.72 12.24
N LEU A 602 -0.43 3.50 11.71
CA LEU A 602 -0.11 3.21 10.31
C LEU A 602 -1.26 2.47 9.62
N ALA A 603 -1.37 2.67 8.33
CA ALA A 603 -2.33 1.99 7.46
C ALA A 603 -1.61 1.42 6.24
N LYS A 604 -2.11 0.28 5.68
CA LYS A 604 -1.48 -0.41 4.55
C LYS A 604 -1.35 0.47 3.30
N SER A 605 -2.31 1.34 3.05
CA SER A 605 -2.30 2.23 1.90
C SER A 605 -2.94 3.57 2.29
N VAL A 606 -2.32 4.68 1.95
CA VAL A 606 -2.80 6.03 2.23
C VAL A 606 -3.51 6.57 1.00
N THR A 607 -4.84 6.74 1.09
CA THR A 607 -5.70 7.23 -0.02
C THR A 607 -6.30 8.60 0.26
N VAL A 608 -5.79 9.28 1.26
CA VAL A 608 -6.13 10.67 1.60
C VAL A 608 -4.84 11.48 1.72
N GLU A 609 -4.94 12.78 1.48
CA GLU A 609 -3.86 13.73 1.73
C GLU A 609 -3.87 14.22 3.17
#